data_21f07a42664b556ed8ab0327210edcf3
#
_entry.id   21f07a42664b556ed8ab0327210edcf3
#
_cell.length_a   1.000
_cell.length_b   1.000
_cell.length_c   1.000
_cell.angle_alpha   90.00
_cell.angle_beta   90.00
_cell.angle_gamma   90.00
#
_symmetry.space_group_name_H-M   'P 1'
#
loop_
_entity.id
_entity.type
_entity.pdbx_description
1 polymer ?
#
loop_
_entity_poly.entity_id
_entity_poly.type
_entity_poly.pdbx_seq_one_letter_code
_entity_poly.pdbx_strand_id
1 'polypeptide(L)'
;ARVFDGAHMLDGRAVVIENGRILGLPPAQDLGAGIEQRRVEGLLAPGFIDVQVNGGGGVLYNDVRTVEGIRTIAAAHRAFGTTGLLPTFITDTRETMAEAVDAMRQALAARVPGVLGIHLEGPFISPERKGVHNPAFIRPMKEEDLAILTALSEGCTLVTLAPERTGLAAIARLAAAGVLVCAGHTAGDYATIVEAARHGLRGFTHLYNAMPPLAGRDPGPVGAALDTPDTWCGLIVDGHHVSDAALRVAMAAKGTEHMMLVTDAMAVTGTDLTGFELHGRTIYRRDGRLTTADGTLAGSDLDMASAVRNSVQRLGLGLPEVLRMASLIPARFLRLDHELGRIAPGYRADLVLLDESLHVRQTWIGGSSN
;
A
#
# COMPACT_ATOMS: atom_id res chain seq x y z
N ALA A 1 -2.44 -21.55 17.64
CA ALA A 1 -3.06 -20.64 16.66
C ALA A 1 -3.71 -21.42 15.53
N ARG A 2 -4.72 -20.84 14.91
CA ARG A 2 -5.13 -21.19 13.54
C ARG A 2 -4.15 -20.55 12.57
N VAL A 3 -3.98 -21.13 11.40
CA VAL A 3 -3.09 -20.58 10.35
C VAL A 3 -3.92 -20.28 9.10
N PHE A 4 -3.85 -19.06 8.60
CA PHE A 4 -4.31 -18.73 7.25
C PHE A 4 -3.11 -18.76 6.31
N ASP A 5 -3.06 -19.70 5.37
CA ASP A 5 -1.90 -19.90 4.49
C ASP A 5 -1.85 -18.97 3.28
N GLY A 6 -2.86 -18.11 3.12
CA GLY A 6 -3.10 -17.25 1.95
C GLY A 6 -4.23 -17.77 1.04
N ALA A 7 -4.72 -18.99 1.30
CA ALA A 7 -5.85 -19.59 0.59
C ALA A 7 -6.86 -20.24 1.55
N HIS A 8 -6.38 -20.98 2.56
CA HIS A 8 -7.18 -21.81 3.44
C HIS A 8 -6.90 -21.51 4.91
N MET A 9 -7.92 -21.67 5.76
CA MET A 9 -7.77 -21.72 7.21
C MET A 9 -7.39 -23.13 7.64
N LEU A 10 -6.25 -23.27 8.33
CA LEU A 10 -5.69 -24.54 8.76
C LEU A 10 -5.66 -24.61 10.26
N ASP A 11 -6.15 -25.73 10.83
CA ASP A 11 -6.09 -26.00 12.28
C ASP A 11 -4.98 -27.02 12.58
N GLY A 12 -4.40 -26.93 13.78
CA GLY A 12 -3.41 -27.91 14.27
C GLY A 12 -2.10 -27.94 13.50
N ARG A 13 -1.77 -26.87 12.76
CA ARG A 13 -0.52 -26.74 12.01
C ARG A 13 0.51 -25.92 12.76
N ALA A 14 1.78 -26.28 12.58
CA ALA A 14 2.93 -25.46 12.94
C ALA A 14 3.51 -24.84 11.67
N VAL A 15 4.06 -23.63 11.78
CA VAL A 15 4.86 -23.01 10.71
C VAL A 15 6.33 -23.19 11.08
N VAL A 16 7.04 -23.97 10.29
CA VAL A 16 8.48 -24.21 10.48
C VAL A 16 9.26 -23.20 9.68
N ILE A 17 10.17 -22.50 10.36
CA ILE A 17 10.97 -21.41 9.78
C ILE A 17 12.45 -21.73 9.94
N GLU A 18 13.23 -21.57 8.89
CA GLU A 18 14.67 -21.64 8.89
C GLU A 18 15.27 -20.57 7.99
N ASN A 19 16.29 -19.88 8.47
CA ASN A 19 16.99 -18.82 7.72
C ASN A 19 16.03 -17.76 7.11
N GLY A 20 14.98 -17.41 7.86
CA GLY A 20 14.00 -16.40 7.44
C GLY A 20 12.97 -16.87 6.42
N ARG A 21 12.97 -18.14 6.04
CA ARG A 21 12.02 -18.74 5.09
C ARG A 21 11.20 -19.85 5.74
N ILE A 22 10.00 -20.03 5.22
CA ILE A 22 9.08 -21.09 5.63
C ILE A 22 9.53 -22.40 4.99
N LEU A 23 9.80 -23.43 5.81
CA LEU A 23 10.09 -24.77 5.33
C LEU A 23 8.84 -25.60 5.10
N GLY A 24 7.80 -25.40 5.89
CA GLY A 24 6.56 -26.17 5.77
C GLY A 24 5.55 -25.89 6.88
N LEU A 25 4.39 -26.55 6.73
CA LEU A 25 3.28 -26.47 7.66
C LEU A 25 2.87 -27.88 8.13
N PRO A 26 3.76 -28.63 8.84
CA PRO A 26 3.42 -29.95 9.35
C PRO A 26 2.32 -29.89 10.42
N PRO A 27 1.63 -30.99 10.72
CA PRO A 27 0.82 -31.10 11.93
C PRO A 27 1.67 -30.75 13.16
N ALA A 28 1.16 -29.93 14.06
CA ALA A 28 1.92 -29.44 15.20
C ALA A 28 2.39 -30.58 16.14
N GLN A 29 1.67 -31.69 16.17
CA GLN A 29 2.00 -32.89 16.93
C GLN A 29 3.20 -33.68 16.36
N ASP A 30 3.53 -33.46 15.09
CA ASP A 30 4.59 -34.21 14.39
C ASP A 30 5.95 -33.48 14.45
N LEU A 31 6.02 -32.38 15.20
CA LEU A 31 7.29 -31.65 15.37
C LEU A 31 8.28 -32.47 16.21
N GLY A 32 9.48 -32.62 15.68
CA GLY A 32 10.57 -33.35 16.36
C GLY A 32 11.06 -32.67 17.64
N ALA A 33 11.58 -33.45 18.60
CA ALA A 33 12.07 -33.02 19.93
C ALA A 33 13.36 -32.20 19.83
N GLY A 34 13.81 -31.62 18.86
CA GLY A 34 15.03 -30.78 18.73
C GLY A 34 14.77 -29.41 18.15
N ILE A 35 13.51 -29.08 17.85
CA ILE A 35 13.14 -27.82 17.23
C ILE A 35 12.66 -26.88 18.32
N GLU A 36 13.20 -25.66 18.38
CA GLU A 36 12.68 -24.61 19.25
C GLU A 36 11.23 -24.33 18.88
N GLN A 37 10.32 -24.42 19.85
CA GLN A 37 8.90 -24.27 19.62
C GLN A 37 8.36 -23.08 20.41
N ARG A 38 7.64 -22.20 19.71
CA ARG A 38 6.89 -21.12 20.32
C ARG A 38 5.38 -21.35 20.10
N ARG A 39 4.67 -21.56 21.21
CA ARG A 39 3.20 -21.63 21.17
C ARG A 39 2.60 -20.24 21.16
N VAL A 40 1.66 -20.01 20.26
CA VAL A 40 0.94 -18.75 20.14
C VAL A 40 -0.56 -19.02 20.03
N GLU A 41 -1.37 -18.09 20.52
CA GLU A 41 -2.84 -18.15 20.46
C GLU A 41 -3.36 -17.07 19.48
N GLY A 42 -4.47 -17.36 18.78
CA GLY A 42 -5.06 -16.46 17.80
C GLY A 42 -4.96 -16.97 16.36
N LEU A 43 -4.89 -16.08 15.43
CA LEU A 43 -4.78 -16.34 13.99
C LEU A 43 -3.41 -15.90 13.47
N LEU A 44 -2.63 -16.84 12.96
CA LEU A 44 -1.40 -16.56 12.24
C LEU A 44 -1.72 -16.42 10.75
N ALA A 45 -1.34 -15.31 10.14
CA ALA A 45 -1.58 -15.00 8.74
C ALA A 45 -0.31 -14.48 8.07
N PRO A 46 -0.24 -14.42 6.71
CA PRO A 46 0.80 -13.67 6.02
C PRO A 46 0.79 -12.21 6.48
N GLY A 47 1.97 -11.63 6.66
CA GLY A 47 2.09 -10.23 7.02
C GLY A 47 1.47 -9.31 5.98
N PHE A 48 0.98 -8.15 6.41
CA PHE A 48 0.31 -7.20 5.53
C PHE A 48 1.32 -6.46 4.66
N ILE A 49 0.88 -6.08 3.46
CA ILE A 49 1.66 -5.30 2.49
C ILE A 49 0.88 -4.03 2.16
N ASP A 50 1.50 -2.88 2.37
CA ASP A 50 0.91 -1.57 2.13
C ASP A 50 1.69 -0.80 1.07
N VAL A 51 1.06 -0.52 -0.06
CA VAL A 51 1.72 0.12 -1.20
C VAL A 51 1.60 1.65 -1.20
N GLN A 52 0.99 2.23 -0.15
CA GLN A 52 0.80 3.68 -0.04
C GLN A 52 0.91 4.14 1.43
N VAL A 53 2.11 4.60 1.82
CA VAL A 53 2.45 5.01 3.18
C VAL A 53 3.28 6.29 3.15
N ASN A 54 2.67 7.45 3.40
CA ASN A 54 3.35 8.75 3.36
C ASN A 54 4.26 8.98 4.58
N GLY A 55 3.92 8.36 5.72
CA GLY A 55 4.65 8.55 6.96
C GLY A 55 4.25 7.58 8.07
N GLY A 56 4.83 7.77 9.23
CA GLY A 56 4.60 7.01 10.45
C GLY A 56 5.68 7.29 11.48
N GLY A 57 5.40 7.07 12.78
CA GLY A 57 6.36 7.30 13.84
C GLY A 57 6.78 8.76 14.01
N GLY A 58 5.91 9.70 13.63
CA GLY A 58 6.18 11.14 13.67
C GLY A 58 6.93 11.69 12.45
N VAL A 59 7.16 10.86 11.42
CA VAL A 59 7.97 11.21 10.25
C VAL A 59 7.11 11.17 8.98
N LEU A 60 7.28 12.17 8.10
CA LEU A 60 6.86 12.14 6.70
C LEU A 60 8.05 11.83 5.80
N TYR A 61 7.86 11.00 4.78
CA TYR A 61 8.93 10.69 3.84
C TYR A 61 9.37 11.92 3.04
N ASN A 62 8.45 12.85 2.75
CA ASN A 62 8.78 14.13 2.11
C ASN A 62 9.75 14.99 2.94
N ASP A 63 9.67 14.92 4.28
CA ASP A 63 10.47 15.77 5.16
C ASP A 63 11.81 15.10 5.51
N VAL A 64 11.82 13.77 5.71
CA VAL A 64 12.99 13.02 6.16
C VAL A 64 13.35 11.94 5.13
N ARG A 65 14.01 12.36 4.05
CA ARG A 65 14.48 11.53 2.94
C ARG A 65 15.83 10.88 3.28
N THR A 66 15.81 10.00 4.29
CA THR A 66 16.99 9.30 4.79
C THR A 66 16.67 7.83 5.08
N VAL A 67 17.69 6.98 5.13
CA VAL A 67 17.54 5.57 5.54
C VAL A 67 16.88 5.45 6.92
N GLU A 68 17.22 6.34 7.85
CA GLU A 68 16.65 6.31 9.20
C GLU A 68 15.18 6.76 9.21
N GLY A 69 14.81 7.76 8.40
CA GLY A 69 13.42 8.16 8.21
C GLY A 69 12.57 6.99 7.67
N ILE A 70 13.07 6.31 6.64
CA ILE A 70 12.42 5.11 6.08
C ILE A 70 12.29 4.00 7.13
N ARG A 71 13.34 3.76 7.93
CA ARG A 71 13.34 2.78 9.02
C ARG A 71 12.29 3.11 10.09
N THR A 72 12.18 4.37 10.47
CA THR A 72 11.20 4.87 11.45
C THR A 72 9.77 4.63 10.95
N ILE A 73 9.48 4.97 9.69
CA ILE A 73 8.19 4.72 9.07
C ILE A 73 7.87 3.22 9.06
N ALA A 74 8.80 2.39 8.59
CA ALA A 74 8.58 0.94 8.52
C ALA A 74 8.36 0.32 9.91
N ALA A 75 9.10 0.75 10.92
CA ALA A 75 8.94 0.28 12.30
C ALA A 75 7.58 0.66 12.89
N ALA A 76 7.07 1.86 12.62
CA ALA A 76 5.75 2.30 13.09
C ALA A 76 4.64 1.41 12.53
N HIS A 77 4.67 1.12 11.23
CA HIS A 77 3.66 0.27 10.57
C HIS A 77 3.76 -1.21 10.94
N ARG A 78 4.97 -1.69 11.29
CA ARG A 78 5.18 -3.06 11.75
C ARG A 78 4.35 -3.39 13.00
N ALA A 79 4.14 -2.43 13.90
CA ALA A 79 3.30 -2.61 15.09
C ALA A 79 1.85 -2.96 14.75
N PHE A 80 1.40 -2.62 13.53
CA PHE A 80 0.06 -2.87 13.02
C PHE A 80 0.02 -3.99 11.97
N GLY A 81 1.03 -4.87 11.95
CA GLY A 81 1.06 -6.08 11.13
C GLY A 81 1.60 -5.90 9.72
N THR A 82 2.02 -4.69 9.32
CA THR A 82 2.63 -4.45 8.03
C THR A 82 4.06 -4.99 8.01
N THR A 83 4.34 -5.94 7.13
CA THR A 83 5.65 -6.57 6.94
C THR A 83 6.30 -6.19 5.62
N GLY A 84 5.54 -5.53 4.75
CA GLY A 84 6.03 -5.00 3.50
C GLY A 84 5.35 -3.67 3.19
N LEU A 85 6.12 -2.63 2.82
CA LEU A 85 5.53 -1.35 2.47
C LEU A 85 6.35 -0.60 1.41
N LEU A 86 5.67 0.35 0.75
CA LEU A 86 6.28 1.34 -0.11
C LEU A 86 6.14 2.72 0.56
N PRO A 87 7.21 3.28 1.16
CA PRO A 87 7.20 4.69 1.56
C PRO A 87 6.81 5.57 0.38
N THR A 88 5.83 6.46 0.60
CA THR A 88 5.23 7.28 -0.44
C THR A 88 5.77 8.71 -0.35
N PHE A 89 6.38 9.15 -1.45
CA PHE A 89 6.83 10.52 -1.63
C PHE A 89 5.83 11.25 -2.51
N ILE A 90 5.14 12.24 -1.94
CA ILE A 90 4.14 13.02 -2.68
C ILE A 90 4.79 14.18 -3.44
N THR A 91 4.01 14.83 -4.29
CA THR A 91 4.39 15.97 -5.15
C THR A 91 5.32 16.97 -4.47
N ASP A 92 6.51 17.15 -5.05
CA ASP A 92 7.55 18.08 -4.60
C ASP A 92 8.47 18.45 -5.78
N THR A 93 9.61 19.09 -5.51
CA THR A 93 10.60 19.45 -6.54
C THR A 93 11.24 18.21 -7.15
N ARG A 94 11.91 18.37 -8.31
CA ARG A 94 12.65 17.27 -8.94
C ARG A 94 13.86 16.85 -8.08
N GLU A 95 14.51 17.81 -7.49
CA GLU A 95 15.68 17.61 -6.64
C GLU A 95 15.33 16.77 -5.41
N THR A 96 14.26 17.11 -4.69
CA THR A 96 13.80 16.34 -3.52
C THR A 96 13.28 14.95 -3.90
N MET A 97 12.66 14.81 -5.09
CA MET A 97 12.27 13.51 -5.63
C MET A 97 13.51 12.62 -5.90
N ALA A 98 14.57 13.20 -6.46
CA ALA A 98 15.82 12.46 -6.67
C ALA A 98 16.49 12.05 -5.35
N GLU A 99 16.48 12.93 -4.33
CA GLU A 99 16.95 12.61 -2.97
C GLU A 99 16.14 11.46 -2.35
N ALA A 100 14.81 11.46 -2.51
CA ALA A 100 13.96 10.38 -2.01
C ALA A 100 14.30 9.05 -2.67
N VAL A 101 14.48 9.02 -3.98
CA VAL A 101 14.88 7.81 -4.72
C VAL A 101 16.27 7.32 -4.29
N ASP A 102 17.22 8.23 -4.05
CA ASP A 102 18.56 7.87 -3.57
C ASP A 102 18.53 7.32 -2.14
N ALA A 103 17.75 7.91 -1.24
CA ALA A 103 17.54 7.40 0.12
C ALA A 103 16.89 6.01 0.10
N MET A 104 15.94 5.77 -0.81
CA MET A 104 15.34 4.45 -0.98
C MET A 104 16.34 3.42 -1.48
N ARG A 105 17.16 3.77 -2.47
CA ARG A 105 18.24 2.89 -2.95
C ARG A 105 19.18 2.48 -1.82
N GLN A 106 19.55 3.43 -0.95
CA GLN A 106 20.39 3.16 0.21
C GLN A 106 19.66 2.27 1.24
N ALA A 107 18.37 2.49 1.48
CA ALA A 107 17.57 1.69 2.42
C ALA A 107 17.42 0.23 1.96
N LEU A 108 17.23 0.01 0.65
CA LEU A 108 17.19 -1.33 0.05
C LEU A 108 18.54 -2.03 0.17
N ALA A 109 19.65 -1.34 -0.15
CA ALA A 109 21.02 -1.87 0.02
C ALA A 109 21.33 -2.21 1.48
N ALA A 110 20.84 -1.41 2.44
CA ALA A 110 20.94 -1.66 3.87
C ALA A 110 19.95 -2.73 4.37
N ARG A 111 19.11 -3.28 3.50
CA ARG A 111 18.07 -4.28 3.82
C ARG A 111 17.19 -3.86 4.99
N VAL A 112 16.70 -2.62 4.98
CA VAL A 112 15.79 -2.12 6.02
C VAL A 112 14.56 -3.03 6.06
N PRO A 113 14.25 -3.66 7.22
CA PRO A 113 13.15 -4.62 7.31
C PRO A 113 11.80 -4.03 6.92
N GLY A 114 11.07 -4.74 6.05
CA GLY A 114 9.74 -4.34 5.61
C GLY A 114 9.72 -3.35 4.43
N VAL A 115 10.86 -2.82 3.99
CA VAL A 115 10.91 -1.92 2.83
C VAL A 115 10.97 -2.75 1.54
N LEU A 116 10.00 -2.53 0.63
CA LEU A 116 9.90 -3.25 -0.65
C LEU A 116 10.25 -2.36 -1.85
N GLY A 117 10.35 -1.07 -1.68
CA GLY A 117 10.58 -0.10 -2.73
C GLY A 117 9.98 1.25 -2.39
N ILE A 118 9.67 2.06 -3.41
CA ILE A 118 9.16 3.42 -3.29
C ILE A 118 7.83 3.59 -4.04
N HIS A 119 6.95 4.43 -3.50
CA HIS A 119 5.82 4.98 -4.22
C HIS A 119 6.05 6.48 -4.45
N LEU A 120 6.01 6.93 -5.70
CA LEU A 120 6.13 8.33 -6.12
C LEU A 120 4.75 8.82 -6.55
N GLU A 121 4.07 9.60 -5.73
CA GLU A 121 2.72 10.09 -5.97
C GLU A 121 2.75 11.52 -6.49
N GLY A 122 2.65 11.65 -7.79
CA GLY A 122 2.90 12.91 -8.50
C GLY A 122 4.40 13.13 -8.77
N PRO A 123 4.78 14.33 -9.19
CA PRO A 123 4.04 15.59 -9.39
C PRO A 123 3.28 15.69 -10.73
N PHE A 124 3.15 14.63 -11.48
CA PHE A 124 2.54 14.57 -12.82
C PHE A 124 1.03 14.33 -12.73
N ILE A 125 0.36 15.06 -11.85
CA ILE A 125 -1.06 14.92 -11.50
C ILE A 125 -1.89 16.08 -12.06
N SER A 126 -3.22 15.93 -12.03
CA SER A 126 -4.15 16.99 -12.44
C SER A 126 -4.25 18.08 -11.38
N PRO A 127 -4.04 19.36 -11.71
CA PRO A 127 -4.22 20.46 -10.77
C PRO A 127 -5.63 20.53 -10.18
N GLU A 128 -6.65 20.14 -10.95
CA GLU A 128 -8.05 20.09 -10.55
C GLU A 128 -8.33 19.00 -9.51
N ARG A 129 -7.44 18.00 -9.41
CA ARG A 129 -7.56 16.86 -8.51
C ARG A 129 -6.36 16.75 -7.55
N LYS A 130 -5.71 17.87 -7.28
CA LYS A 130 -4.49 17.93 -6.47
C LYS A 130 -4.66 17.46 -5.02
N GLY A 131 -5.87 17.50 -4.45
CA GLY A 131 -6.05 17.23 -3.01
C GLY A 131 -5.15 18.15 -2.17
N VAL A 132 -4.33 17.56 -1.29
CA VAL A 132 -3.39 18.29 -0.43
C VAL A 132 -2.03 18.55 -1.06
N HIS A 133 -1.77 18.01 -2.25
CA HIS A 133 -0.51 18.25 -2.95
C HIS A 133 -0.27 19.74 -3.22
N ASN A 134 0.98 20.17 -3.11
CA ASN A 134 1.34 21.57 -3.34
C ASN A 134 1.26 21.90 -4.84
N PRO A 135 0.34 22.80 -5.26
CA PRO A 135 0.17 23.10 -6.67
C PRO A 135 1.39 23.75 -7.33
N ALA A 136 2.29 24.36 -6.54
CA ALA A 136 3.51 24.97 -7.06
C ALA A 136 4.48 23.96 -7.67
N PHE A 137 4.38 22.69 -7.30
CA PHE A 137 5.27 21.62 -7.76
C PHE A 137 4.62 20.71 -8.81
N ILE A 138 3.32 20.86 -9.09
CA ILE A 138 2.64 20.10 -10.16
C ILE A 138 3.19 20.59 -11.50
N ARG A 139 3.70 19.67 -12.31
CA ARG A 139 4.36 19.99 -13.58
C ARG A 139 4.21 18.87 -14.62
N PRO A 140 4.42 19.18 -15.90
CA PRO A 140 4.57 18.16 -16.93
C PRO A 140 5.81 17.30 -16.71
N MET A 141 5.72 16.02 -17.10
CA MET A 141 6.87 15.09 -17.08
C MET A 141 7.88 15.44 -18.17
N LYS A 142 9.17 15.38 -17.84
CA LYS A 142 10.32 15.58 -18.75
C LYS A 142 11.23 14.36 -18.75
N GLU A 143 12.21 14.30 -19.63
CA GLU A 143 13.16 13.20 -19.72
C GLU A 143 13.96 13.00 -18.44
N GLU A 144 14.32 14.08 -17.76
CA GLU A 144 15.03 14.03 -16.49
C GLU A 144 14.17 13.38 -15.38
N ASP A 145 12.85 13.58 -15.45
CA ASP A 145 11.93 12.92 -14.51
C ASP A 145 11.85 11.42 -14.78
N LEU A 146 11.77 11.02 -16.05
CA LEU A 146 11.79 9.58 -16.42
C LEU A 146 13.05 8.89 -15.92
N ALA A 147 14.21 9.55 -16.03
CA ALA A 147 15.47 9.00 -15.50
C ALA A 147 15.42 8.76 -14.00
N ILE A 148 14.81 9.66 -13.22
CA ILE A 148 14.65 9.51 -11.76
C ILE A 148 13.65 8.38 -11.45
N LEU A 149 12.50 8.35 -12.14
CA LEU A 149 11.44 7.35 -11.91
C LEU A 149 11.88 5.91 -12.22
N THR A 150 12.92 5.75 -13.06
CA THR A 150 13.48 4.44 -13.45
C THR A 150 14.84 4.13 -12.82
N ALA A 151 15.29 4.93 -11.85
CA ALA A 151 16.65 4.85 -11.30
C ALA A 151 16.86 3.69 -10.31
N LEU A 152 15.81 3.11 -9.74
CA LEU A 152 15.96 1.96 -8.84
C LEU A 152 16.20 0.69 -9.66
N SER A 153 17.32 0.02 -9.37
CA SER A 153 17.66 -1.30 -9.94
C SER A 153 17.17 -2.46 -9.08
N GLU A 154 16.83 -2.20 -7.82
CA GLU A 154 16.32 -3.17 -6.85
C GLU A 154 15.05 -2.64 -6.19
N GLY A 155 14.17 -3.54 -5.76
CA GLY A 155 12.88 -3.18 -5.19
C GLY A 155 11.85 -2.73 -6.24
N CYS A 156 10.69 -2.31 -5.75
CA CYS A 156 9.57 -1.87 -6.59
C CYS A 156 9.53 -0.35 -6.71
N THR A 157 9.31 0.17 -7.90
CA THR A 157 8.92 1.58 -8.11
C THR A 157 7.45 1.61 -8.52
N LEU A 158 6.61 2.26 -7.72
CA LEU A 158 5.23 2.60 -8.03
C LEU A 158 5.16 4.09 -8.33
N VAL A 159 4.49 4.46 -9.41
CA VAL A 159 4.28 5.86 -9.79
C VAL A 159 2.79 6.12 -9.95
N THR A 160 2.28 7.11 -9.24
CA THR A 160 0.93 7.63 -9.41
C THR A 160 0.98 8.91 -10.25
N LEU A 161 0.20 8.93 -11.33
CA LEU A 161 0.14 10.04 -12.28
C LEU A 161 -1.27 10.20 -12.86
N ALA A 162 -1.51 11.35 -13.48
CA ALA A 162 -2.71 11.63 -14.26
C ALA A 162 -2.42 11.33 -15.76
N PRO A 163 -3.05 10.29 -16.36
CA PRO A 163 -2.79 9.89 -17.73
C PRO A 163 -2.99 11.02 -18.76
N GLU A 164 -4.01 11.86 -18.56
CA GLU A 164 -4.29 13.02 -19.41
C GLU A 164 -3.22 14.12 -19.37
N ARG A 165 -2.40 14.11 -18.30
CA ARG A 165 -1.29 15.08 -18.11
C ARG A 165 0.05 14.53 -18.57
N THR A 166 0.20 13.21 -18.52
CA THR A 166 1.50 12.54 -18.77
C THR A 166 1.61 12.03 -20.20
N GLY A 167 0.51 11.56 -20.76
CA GLY A 167 0.44 10.99 -22.10
C GLY A 167 0.86 9.50 -22.16
N LEU A 168 0.34 8.81 -23.16
CA LEU A 168 0.45 7.36 -23.31
C LEU A 168 1.90 6.87 -23.54
N ALA A 169 2.69 7.65 -24.26
CA ALA A 169 4.09 7.30 -24.56
C ALA A 169 4.96 7.22 -23.30
N ALA A 170 4.77 8.16 -22.36
CA ALA A 170 5.50 8.14 -21.09
C ALA A 170 5.05 6.97 -20.20
N ILE A 171 3.74 6.68 -20.15
CA ILE A 171 3.20 5.52 -19.44
C ILE A 171 3.82 4.22 -19.98
N ALA A 172 3.83 4.04 -21.30
CA ALA A 172 4.43 2.86 -21.95
C ALA A 172 5.93 2.72 -21.65
N ARG A 173 6.68 3.82 -21.64
CA ARG A 173 8.12 3.84 -21.32
C ARG A 173 8.36 3.44 -19.85
N LEU A 174 7.60 4.00 -18.90
CA LEU A 174 7.67 3.63 -17.48
C LEU A 174 7.35 2.15 -17.28
N ALA A 175 6.26 1.66 -17.88
CA ALA A 175 5.87 0.26 -17.77
C ALA A 175 6.91 -0.69 -18.39
N ALA A 176 7.49 -0.34 -19.53
CA ALA A 176 8.57 -1.10 -20.18
C ALA A 176 9.86 -1.14 -19.34
N ALA A 177 10.11 -0.09 -18.54
CA ALA A 177 11.22 -0.06 -17.57
C ALA A 177 10.91 -0.81 -16.26
N GLY A 178 9.75 -1.47 -16.14
CA GLY A 178 9.37 -2.25 -14.96
C GLY A 178 8.65 -1.45 -13.87
N VAL A 179 8.46 -0.14 -14.06
CA VAL A 179 7.73 0.72 -13.11
C VAL A 179 6.24 0.33 -13.10
N LEU A 180 5.67 0.24 -11.91
CA LEU A 180 4.24 0.03 -11.71
C LEU A 180 3.53 1.38 -11.85
N VAL A 181 2.76 1.58 -12.90
CA VAL A 181 2.09 2.87 -13.15
C VAL A 181 0.64 2.80 -12.71
N CYS A 182 0.21 3.74 -11.86
CA CYS A 182 -1.16 3.89 -11.41
C CYS A 182 -1.75 5.23 -11.83
N ALA A 183 -3.04 5.25 -12.18
CA ALA A 183 -3.81 6.47 -12.28
C ALA A 183 -4.27 6.93 -10.90
N GLY A 184 -4.03 8.17 -10.58
CA GLY A 184 -4.49 8.84 -9.38
C GLY A 184 -4.40 10.34 -9.54
N HIS A 185 -5.15 11.10 -8.73
CA HIS A 185 -5.19 12.55 -8.86
C HIS A 185 -5.44 13.00 -10.32
N THR A 186 -6.39 12.35 -10.98
CA THR A 186 -6.67 12.48 -12.42
C THR A 186 -8.07 13.03 -12.66
N ALA A 187 -8.18 13.89 -13.66
CA ALA A 187 -9.44 14.38 -14.23
C ALA A 187 -9.72 13.76 -15.62
N GLY A 188 -8.93 12.74 -16.01
CA GLY A 188 -9.06 12.08 -17.31
C GLY A 188 -10.45 11.47 -17.50
N ASP A 189 -10.93 11.47 -18.75
CA ASP A 189 -12.17 10.80 -19.10
C ASP A 189 -11.99 9.26 -19.18
N TYR A 190 -13.08 8.55 -19.29
CA TYR A 190 -13.10 7.08 -19.37
C TYR A 190 -12.21 6.55 -20.50
N ALA A 191 -12.31 7.12 -21.69
CA ALA A 191 -11.58 6.66 -22.87
C ALA A 191 -10.06 6.82 -22.71
N THR A 192 -9.62 7.96 -22.19
CA THR A 192 -8.21 8.24 -21.87
C THR A 192 -7.65 7.23 -20.89
N ILE A 193 -8.39 6.90 -19.82
CA ILE A 193 -7.93 5.96 -18.79
C ILE A 193 -7.87 4.53 -19.32
N VAL A 194 -8.90 4.08 -20.07
CA VAL A 194 -8.90 2.74 -20.71
C VAL A 194 -7.74 2.62 -21.70
N GLU A 195 -7.46 3.66 -22.48
CA GLU A 195 -6.34 3.64 -23.39
C GLU A 195 -4.99 3.63 -22.66
N ALA A 196 -4.87 4.32 -21.54
CA ALA A 196 -3.69 4.24 -20.68
C ALA A 196 -3.46 2.82 -20.14
N ALA A 197 -4.53 2.08 -19.79
CA ALA A 197 -4.43 0.68 -19.36
C ALA A 197 -3.85 -0.21 -20.47
N ARG A 198 -4.21 0.01 -21.73
CA ARG A 198 -3.62 -0.69 -22.88
C ARG A 198 -2.14 -0.38 -23.10
N HIS A 199 -1.67 0.76 -22.58
CA HIS A 199 -0.29 1.20 -22.65
C HIS A 199 0.53 0.90 -21.40
N GLY A 200 0.00 0.08 -20.46
CA GLY A 200 0.75 -0.41 -19.32
C GLY A 200 0.41 0.23 -17.97
N LEU A 201 -0.66 1.06 -17.91
CA LEU A 201 -1.22 1.45 -16.62
C LEU A 201 -1.68 0.19 -15.88
N ARG A 202 -1.17 -0.01 -14.66
CA ARG A 202 -1.38 -1.24 -13.90
C ARG A 202 -2.50 -1.13 -12.87
N GLY A 203 -2.81 0.07 -12.39
CA GLY A 203 -3.82 0.20 -11.35
C GLY A 203 -4.27 1.63 -11.08
N PHE A 204 -4.99 1.77 -9.98
CA PHE A 204 -5.61 3.01 -9.52
C PHE A 204 -5.27 3.24 -8.06
N THR A 205 -4.68 4.39 -7.77
CA THR A 205 -4.33 4.82 -6.42
C THR A 205 -5.60 5.26 -5.70
N HIS A 206 -5.81 4.85 -4.45
CA HIS A 206 -6.92 5.24 -3.56
C HIS A 206 -8.24 5.51 -4.30
N LEU A 207 -8.77 4.48 -4.98
CA LEU A 207 -9.98 4.56 -5.82
C LEU A 207 -11.07 5.45 -5.19
N TYR A 208 -11.74 6.25 -5.99
CA TYR A 208 -12.71 7.32 -5.66
C TYR A 208 -12.10 8.63 -5.17
N ASN A 209 -10.90 8.61 -4.57
CA ASN A 209 -10.29 9.82 -4.02
C ASN A 209 -9.54 10.59 -5.12
N ALA A 210 -9.68 11.92 -5.11
CA ALA A 210 -9.10 12.80 -6.10
C ALA A 210 -9.39 12.39 -7.56
N MET A 211 -10.61 11.91 -7.83
CA MET A 211 -11.14 11.51 -9.12
C MET A 211 -12.55 12.10 -9.34
N PRO A 212 -12.97 12.34 -10.61
CA PRO A 212 -14.38 12.58 -10.90
C PRO A 212 -15.25 11.38 -10.45
N PRO A 213 -16.48 11.61 -9.97
CA PRO A 213 -17.38 10.53 -9.61
C PRO A 213 -17.83 9.75 -10.84
N LEU A 214 -18.15 8.45 -10.68
CA LEU A 214 -18.80 7.66 -11.70
C LEU A 214 -20.20 8.21 -12.00
N ALA A 215 -20.43 8.64 -13.21
CA ALA A 215 -21.73 9.12 -13.68
C ALA A 215 -22.22 8.33 -14.89
N GLY A 216 -23.55 8.23 -15.08
CA GLY A 216 -24.14 7.33 -16.08
C GLY A 216 -23.79 7.67 -17.55
N ARG A 217 -23.39 8.90 -17.84
CA ARG A 217 -22.97 9.34 -19.20
C ARG A 217 -21.48 9.68 -19.27
N ASP A 218 -20.82 9.77 -18.14
CA ASP A 218 -19.41 10.06 -18.00
C ASP A 218 -18.86 9.19 -16.85
N PRO A 219 -18.46 7.93 -17.15
CA PRO A 219 -18.00 7.01 -16.11
C PRO A 219 -16.67 7.42 -15.48
N GLY A 220 -15.88 8.24 -16.17
CA GLY A 220 -14.61 8.78 -15.69
C GLY A 220 -13.59 7.71 -15.27
N PRO A 221 -12.59 8.10 -14.46
CA PRO A 221 -11.55 7.17 -13.98
C PRO A 221 -12.11 6.05 -13.12
N VAL A 222 -13.12 6.33 -12.30
CA VAL A 222 -13.76 5.31 -11.44
C VAL A 222 -14.42 4.24 -12.29
N GLY A 223 -15.19 4.63 -13.32
CA GLY A 223 -15.80 3.69 -14.26
C GLY A 223 -14.76 2.87 -15.01
N ALA A 224 -13.70 3.50 -15.50
CA ALA A 224 -12.60 2.82 -16.16
C ALA A 224 -11.90 1.81 -15.21
N ALA A 225 -11.69 2.17 -13.95
CA ALA A 225 -11.10 1.28 -12.96
C ALA A 225 -11.93 0.02 -12.73
N LEU A 226 -13.24 0.17 -12.64
CA LEU A 226 -14.16 -0.94 -12.38
C LEU A 226 -14.39 -1.83 -13.61
N ASP A 227 -14.33 -1.27 -14.81
CA ASP A 227 -14.60 -1.94 -16.09
C ASP A 227 -13.35 -2.56 -16.76
N THR A 228 -12.14 -2.22 -16.31
CA THR A 228 -10.89 -2.77 -16.85
C THR A 228 -10.41 -3.95 -15.99
N PRO A 229 -10.59 -5.22 -16.40
CA PRO A 229 -10.45 -6.39 -15.52
C PRO A 229 -9.03 -6.58 -14.96
N ASP A 230 -8.00 -6.33 -15.77
CA ASP A 230 -6.60 -6.64 -15.44
C ASP A 230 -5.87 -5.51 -14.69
N THR A 231 -6.62 -4.58 -14.08
CA THR A 231 -6.04 -3.48 -13.29
C THR A 231 -6.39 -3.64 -11.80
N TRP A 232 -5.52 -3.13 -10.93
CA TRP A 232 -5.68 -3.18 -9.48
C TRP A 232 -6.16 -1.84 -8.92
N CYS A 233 -6.87 -1.88 -7.79
CA CYS A 233 -7.35 -0.68 -7.11
C CYS A 233 -6.89 -0.70 -5.64
N GLY A 234 -6.26 0.37 -5.18
CA GLY A 234 -6.05 0.65 -3.76
C GLY A 234 -7.33 1.18 -3.11
N LEU A 235 -7.68 0.66 -1.93
CA LEU A 235 -8.88 1.06 -1.19
C LEU A 235 -8.49 1.53 0.22
N ILE A 236 -8.91 2.74 0.58
CA ILE A 236 -8.82 3.26 1.97
C ILE A 236 -10.14 2.93 2.67
N VAL A 237 -10.08 2.02 3.65
CA VAL A 237 -11.27 1.53 4.37
C VAL A 237 -11.29 2.11 5.80
N ASP A 238 -11.33 3.42 5.90
CA ASP A 238 -11.37 4.17 7.18
C ASP A 238 -12.77 4.68 7.54
N GLY A 239 -13.70 4.68 6.56
CA GLY A 239 -15.05 5.20 6.70
C GLY A 239 -15.18 6.71 6.57
N HIS A 240 -14.12 7.36 6.15
CA HIS A 240 -14.07 8.81 5.93
C HIS A 240 -13.79 9.16 4.47
N HIS A 241 -12.83 8.47 3.85
CA HIS A 241 -12.44 8.68 2.45
C HIS A 241 -13.50 8.17 1.47
N VAL A 242 -14.03 6.97 1.73
CA VAL A 242 -15.03 6.33 0.87
C VAL A 242 -16.14 5.73 1.73
N SER A 243 -17.39 5.95 1.35
CA SER A 243 -18.52 5.33 2.06
C SER A 243 -18.52 3.81 1.90
N ASP A 244 -18.96 3.09 2.93
CA ASP A 244 -19.06 1.63 2.89
C ASP A 244 -19.91 1.13 1.73
N ALA A 245 -20.95 1.87 1.33
CA ALA A 245 -21.79 1.53 0.20
C ALA A 245 -21.02 1.60 -1.12
N ALA A 246 -20.22 2.65 -1.35
CA ALA A 246 -19.41 2.80 -2.55
C ALA A 246 -18.34 1.70 -2.64
N LEU A 247 -17.70 1.35 -1.52
CA LEU A 247 -16.74 0.25 -1.46
C LEU A 247 -17.38 -1.10 -1.80
N ARG A 248 -18.56 -1.41 -1.24
CA ARG A 248 -19.28 -2.64 -1.60
C ARG A 248 -19.67 -2.70 -3.08
N VAL A 249 -20.11 -1.57 -3.66
CA VAL A 249 -20.43 -1.50 -5.11
C VAL A 249 -19.18 -1.73 -5.95
N ALA A 250 -18.05 -1.13 -5.59
CA ALA A 250 -16.79 -1.33 -6.30
C ALA A 250 -16.35 -2.81 -6.30
N MET A 251 -16.40 -3.45 -5.12
CA MET A 251 -16.03 -4.86 -4.99
C MET A 251 -17.02 -5.79 -5.71
N ALA A 252 -18.32 -5.47 -5.74
CA ALA A 252 -19.30 -6.22 -6.50
C ALA A 252 -19.08 -6.10 -8.01
N ALA A 253 -18.62 -4.95 -8.49
CA ALA A 253 -18.36 -4.70 -9.90
C ALA A 253 -17.07 -5.36 -10.39
N LYS A 254 -15.97 -5.26 -9.64
CA LYS A 254 -14.63 -5.71 -10.07
C LYS A 254 -14.18 -7.03 -9.45
N GLY A 255 -14.79 -7.44 -8.34
CA GLY A 255 -14.29 -8.55 -7.50
C GLY A 255 -13.14 -8.12 -6.61
N THR A 256 -12.85 -8.93 -5.58
CA THR A 256 -11.81 -8.59 -4.59
C THR A 256 -10.41 -9.02 -5.00
N GLU A 257 -10.26 -9.88 -6.02
CA GLU A 257 -8.95 -10.38 -6.48
C GLU A 257 -8.05 -9.30 -7.11
N HIS A 258 -8.61 -8.11 -7.41
CA HIS A 258 -7.88 -6.93 -7.90
C HIS A 258 -8.05 -5.70 -7.00
N MET A 259 -8.55 -5.91 -5.76
CA MET A 259 -8.73 -4.85 -4.77
C MET A 259 -7.74 -5.08 -3.63
N MET A 260 -6.88 -4.12 -3.36
CA MET A 260 -5.91 -4.16 -2.25
C MET A 260 -6.22 -3.09 -1.22
N LEU A 261 -6.06 -3.43 0.05
CA LEU A 261 -6.12 -2.45 1.13
C LEU A 261 -4.86 -1.60 1.10
N VAL A 262 -5.03 -0.30 1.26
CA VAL A 262 -3.95 0.66 1.46
C VAL A 262 -4.31 1.58 2.61
N THR A 263 -3.32 2.14 3.28
CA THR A 263 -3.60 3.08 4.37
C THR A 263 -3.64 4.52 3.90
N ASP A 264 -2.76 4.92 3.03
CA ASP A 264 -2.47 6.35 2.76
C ASP A 264 -2.11 7.10 4.06
N ALA A 265 -1.42 6.39 4.96
CA ALA A 265 -1.10 6.83 6.32
C ALA A 265 -0.08 7.96 6.32
N MET A 266 -0.24 8.85 7.30
CA MET A 266 0.61 10.03 7.48
C MET A 266 1.49 9.90 8.74
N ALA A 267 2.23 10.95 9.07
CA ALA A 267 3.20 10.99 10.19
C ALA A 267 2.64 10.52 11.54
N VAL A 268 1.35 10.72 11.81
CA VAL A 268 0.73 10.43 13.12
C VAL A 268 0.58 8.94 13.43
N THR A 269 0.67 8.06 12.42
CA THR A 269 0.51 6.62 12.62
C THR A 269 1.57 6.08 13.57
N GLY A 270 1.10 5.36 14.61
CA GLY A 270 1.97 4.83 15.66
C GLY A 270 2.44 5.85 16.69
N THR A 271 1.78 7.03 16.77
CA THR A 271 2.09 8.09 17.72
C THR A 271 0.84 8.67 18.38
N ASP A 272 1.04 9.46 19.44
CA ASP A 272 -0.01 10.26 20.10
C ASP A 272 -0.09 11.70 19.56
N LEU A 273 0.55 12.01 18.44
CA LEU A 273 0.51 13.32 17.82
C LEU A 273 -0.93 13.71 17.44
N THR A 274 -1.32 14.93 17.77
CA THR A 274 -2.64 15.50 17.45
C THR A 274 -2.67 16.23 16.11
N GLY A 275 -1.55 16.25 15.38
CA GLY A 275 -1.38 16.86 14.07
C GLY A 275 0.08 16.93 13.66
N PHE A 276 0.32 17.43 12.47
CA PHE A 276 1.67 17.62 11.88
C PHE A 276 1.63 18.73 10.84
N GLU A 277 2.80 19.16 10.38
CA GLU A 277 2.92 20.11 9.26
C GLU A 277 3.08 19.37 7.93
N LEU A 278 2.43 19.85 6.89
CA LEU A 278 2.57 19.37 5.50
C LEU A 278 2.67 20.59 4.56
N HIS A 279 3.83 20.80 3.95
CA HIS A 279 4.10 21.93 3.05
C HIS A 279 3.66 23.28 3.65
N GLY A 280 3.96 23.51 4.95
CA GLY A 280 3.63 24.75 5.67
C GLY A 280 2.16 24.92 6.02
N ARG A 281 1.36 23.83 5.95
CA ARG A 281 -0.01 23.79 6.43
C ARG A 281 -0.14 22.80 7.57
N THR A 282 -0.81 23.20 8.64
CA THR A 282 -1.11 22.33 9.77
C THR A 282 -2.22 21.34 9.41
N ILE A 283 -1.94 20.06 9.59
CA ILE A 283 -2.91 18.96 9.48
C ILE A 283 -3.32 18.54 10.90
N TYR A 284 -4.61 18.50 11.16
CA TYR A 284 -5.19 18.17 12.45
C TYR A 284 -5.70 16.74 12.48
N ARG A 285 -5.35 16.00 13.55
CA ARG A 285 -5.90 14.68 13.85
C ARG A 285 -7.12 14.81 14.75
N ARG A 286 -8.31 14.51 14.25
CA ARG A 286 -9.58 14.58 15.00
C ARG A 286 -10.51 13.46 14.57
N ASP A 287 -11.04 12.72 15.54
CA ASP A 287 -12.03 11.65 15.31
C ASP A 287 -11.62 10.65 14.23
N GLY A 288 -10.35 10.23 14.22
CA GLY A 288 -9.79 9.29 13.24
C GLY A 288 -9.62 9.86 11.83
N ARG A 289 -9.66 11.19 11.68
CA ARG A 289 -9.44 11.91 10.40
C ARG A 289 -8.24 12.82 10.50
N LEU A 290 -7.61 13.00 9.35
CA LEU A 290 -6.58 14.01 9.15
C LEU A 290 -7.13 15.06 8.18
N THR A 291 -7.20 16.30 8.64
CA THR A 291 -7.78 17.40 7.85
C THR A 291 -6.97 18.67 7.98
N THR A 292 -6.97 19.46 6.91
CA THR A 292 -6.59 20.86 6.95
C THR A 292 -7.65 21.68 7.72
N ALA A 293 -7.36 22.95 7.99
CA ALA A 293 -8.29 23.86 8.69
C ALA A 293 -9.62 24.06 7.96
N ASP A 294 -9.64 23.94 6.63
CA ASP A 294 -10.85 24.05 5.79
C ASP A 294 -11.61 22.72 5.65
N GLY A 295 -11.15 21.66 6.31
CA GLY A 295 -11.81 20.36 6.32
C GLY A 295 -11.42 19.42 5.18
N THR A 296 -10.46 19.78 4.31
CA THR A 296 -9.95 18.90 3.26
C THR A 296 -9.18 17.74 3.91
N LEU A 297 -9.49 16.49 3.52
CA LEU A 297 -8.75 15.30 3.96
C LEU A 297 -7.30 15.34 3.46
N ALA A 298 -6.38 14.92 4.30
CA ALA A 298 -4.93 14.97 4.06
C ALA A 298 -4.27 13.64 4.44
N GLY A 299 -4.40 12.63 3.57
CA GLY A 299 -4.08 11.25 3.89
C GLY A 299 -4.93 10.73 5.04
N SER A 300 -4.54 9.62 5.66
CA SER A 300 -5.33 8.96 6.69
C SER A 300 -4.59 8.77 8.01
N ASP A 301 -5.37 8.48 9.07
CA ASP A 301 -4.92 7.97 10.36
C ASP A 301 -5.11 6.44 10.46
N LEU A 302 -5.21 5.78 9.31
CA LEU A 302 -5.50 4.36 9.20
C LEU A 302 -4.22 3.53 9.32
N ASP A 303 -4.30 2.40 10.03
CA ASP A 303 -3.33 1.31 9.98
C ASP A 303 -3.91 0.08 9.28
N MET A 304 -3.05 -0.85 8.81
CA MET A 304 -3.49 -2.03 8.07
C MET A 304 -4.36 -2.97 8.88
N ALA A 305 -4.11 -3.15 10.19
CA ALA A 305 -4.97 -3.98 11.02
C ALA A 305 -6.37 -3.37 11.17
N SER A 306 -6.45 -2.05 11.27
CA SER A 306 -7.72 -1.31 11.27
C SER A 306 -8.44 -1.44 9.93
N ALA A 307 -7.71 -1.34 8.80
CA ALA A 307 -8.28 -1.58 7.46
C ALA A 307 -8.87 -2.99 7.33
N VAL A 308 -8.18 -4.01 7.84
CA VAL A 308 -8.66 -5.40 7.89
C VAL A 308 -9.92 -5.50 8.75
N ARG A 309 -9.91 -4.98 9.99
CA ARG A 309 -11.10 -4.99 10.88
C ARG A 309 -12.29 -4.29 10.24
N ASN A 310 -12.09 -3.11 9.70
CA ASN A 310 -13.14 -2.33 9.06
C ASN A 310 -13.75 -3.09 7.86
N SER A 311 -12.92 -3.75 7.06
CA SER A 311 -13.39 -4.54 5.92
C SER A 311 -14.28 -5.71 6.34
N VAL A 312 -13.92 -6.40 7.42
CA VAL A 312 -14.75 -7.50 7.96
C VAL A 312 -16.02 -6.94 8.62
N GLN A 313 -15.89 -5.95 9.52
CA GLN A 313 -16.99 -5.52 10.39
C GLN A 313 -17.99 -4.59 9.69
N ARG A 314 -17.52 -3.70 8.82
CA ARG A 314 -18.35 -2.67 8.17
C ARG A 314 -18.79 -3.07 6.77
N LEU A 315 -17.90 -3.74 6.01
CA LEU A 315 -18.22 -4.15 4.64
C LEU A 315 -18.84 -5.55 4.59
N GLY A 316 -18.70 -6.36 5.66
CA GLY A 316 -19.24 -7.71 5.76
C GLY A 316 -18.49 -8.74 4.93
N LEU A 317 -17.23 -8.47 4.59
CA LEU A 317 -16.40 -9.38 3.81
C LEU A 317 -15.92 -10.56 4.66
N GLY A 318 -15.71 -11.70 4.01
CA GLY A 318 -15.10 -12.87 4.65
C GLY A 318 -13.66 -12.62 5.07
N LEU A 319 -13.28 -13.00 6.29
CA LEU A 319 -11.92 -12.78 6.80
C LEU A 319 -10.81 -13.33 5.87
N PRO A 320 -10.91 -14.55 5.28
CA PRO A 320 -9.90 -15.03 4.34
C PRO A 320 -9.73 -14.13 3.10
N GLU A 321 -10.82 -13.57 2.61
CA GLU A 321 -10.84 -12.64 1.49
C GLU A 321 -10.12 -11.34 1.83
N VAL A 322 -10.44 -10.74 2.99
CA VAL A 322 -9.81 -9.51 3.47
C VAL A 322 -8.31 -9.70 3.73
N LEU A 323 -7.92 -10.85 4.31
CA LEU A 323 -6.50 -11.15 4.51
C LEU A 323 -5.75 -11.27 3.18
N ARG A 324 -6.37 -11.78 2.10
CA ARG A 324 -5.75 -11.74 0.76
C ARG A 324 -5.63 -10.31 0.24
N MET A 325 -6.65 -9.47 0.43
CA MET A 325 -6.61 -8.04 0.04
C MET A 325 -5.50 -7.27 0.76
N ALA A 326 -5.11 -7.72 1.96
CA ALA A 326 -4.03 -7.11 2.76
C ALA A 326 -2.65 -7.76 2.51
N SER A 327 -2.55 -8.89 1.82
CA SER A 327 -1.28 -9.63 1.70
C SER A 327 -1.01 -10.14 0.28
N LEU A 328 -1.72 -11.17 -0.18
CA LEU A 328 -1.48 -11.81 -1.48
C LEU A 328 -1.79 -10.90 -2.67
N ILE A 329 -2.87 -10.12 -2.60
CA ILE A 329 -3.26 -9.22 -3.68
C ILE A 329 -2.23 -8.11 -3.90
N PRO A 330 -1.79 -7.34 -2.88
CA PRO A 330 -0.69 -6.39 -3.07
C PRO A 330 0.64 -7.07 -3.45
N ALA A 331 0.92 -8.29 -2.99
CA ALA A 331 2.11 -9.04 -3.46
C ALA A 331 2.04 -9.32 -4.97
N ARG A 332 0.88 -9.75 -5.49
CA ARG A 332 0.65 -9.93 -6.95
C ARG A 332 0.77 -8.62 -7.72
N PHE A 333 0.20 -7.55 -7.18
CA PHE A 333 0.33 -6.22 -7.76
C PHE A 333 1.80 -5.82 -7.90
N LEU A 334 2.61 -6.05 -6.86
CA LEU A 334 4.05 -5.77 -6.84
C LEU A 334 4.89 -6.80 -7.61
N ARG A 335 4.29 -7.91 -8.11
CA ARG A 335 4.99 -9.04 -8.74
C ARG A 335 5.94 -9.79 -7.78
N LEU A 336 5.61 -9.78 -6.49
CA LEU A 336 6.37 -10.43 -5.41
C LEU A 336 5.62 -11.66 -4.83
N ASP A 337 4.55 -12.12 -5.46
CA ASP A 337 3.72 -13.24 -4.99
C ASP A 337 4.39 -14.61 -5.12
N HIS A 338 5.60 -14.67 -5.65
CA HIS A 338 6.46 -15.84 -5.64
C HIS A 338 7.21 -16.02 -4.29
N GLU A 339 7.27 -14.97 -3.45
CA GLU A 339 7.94 -15.04 -2.14
C GLU A 339 7.20 -14.35 -0.99
N LEU A 340 6.15 -13.56 -1.26
CA LEU A 340 5.35 -12.80 -0.27
C LEU A 340 3.85 -13.10 -0.40
N GLY A 341 3.10 -12.80 0.66
CA GLY A 341 1.64 -12.87 0.69
C GLY A 341 1.06 -14.26 0.97
N ARG A 342 1.91 -15.28 1.26
CA ARG A 342 1.50 -16.64 1.64
C ARG A 342 2.34 -17.19 2.78
N ILE A 343 1.76 -18.15 3.52
CA ILE A 343 2.50 -19.04 4.40
C ILE A 343 2.66 -20.37 3.67
N ALA A 344 3.74 -20.51 2.90
CA ALA A 344 4.00 -21.70 2.07
C ALA A 344 5.51 -21.99 2.01
N PRO A 345 5.92 -23.24 1.73
CA PRO A 345 7.33 -23.59 1.60
C PRO A 345 8.06 -22.69 0.61
N GLY A 346 9.24 -22.19 1.00
CA GLY A 346 10.07 -21.29 0.21
C GLY A 346 9.75 -19.80 0.36
N TYR A 347 8.55 -19.43 0.83
CA TYR A 347 8.17 -18.04 1.07
C TYR A 347 8.95 -17.43 2.23
N ARG A 348 9.16 -16.12 2.20
CA ARG A 348 9.72 -15.35 3.30
C ARG A 348 8.79 -15.44 4.51
N ALA A 349 9.37 -15.64 5.68
CA ALA A 349 8.60 -15.79 6.91
C ALA A 349 8.13 -14.42 7.45
N ASP A 350 7.31 -13.75 6.67
CA ASP A 350 6.65 -12.50 6.98
C ASP A 350 5.23 -12.80 7.47
N LEU A 351 5.02 -12.65 8.77
CA LEU A 351 3.84 -13.15 9.45
C LEU A 351 3.25 -12.11 10.39
N VAL A 352 1.94 -12.17 10.56
CA VAL A 352 1.20 -11.42 11.59
C VAL A 352 0.38 -12.37 12.45
N LEU A 353 0.43 -12.19 13.76
CA LEU A 353 -0.44 -12.87 14.71
C LEU A 353 -1.53 -11.92 15.16
N LEU A 354 -2.78 -12.30 14.93
CA LEU A 354 -3.97 -11.55 15.29
C LEU A 354 -4.73 -12.25 16.42
N ASP A 355 -5.31 -11.46 17.35
CA ASP A 355 -6.26 -11.98 18.31
C ASP A 355 -7.66 -12.17 17.69
N GLU A 356 -8.62 -12.62 18.52
CA GLU A 356 -10.02 -12.84 18.10
C GLU A 356 -10.71 -11.55 17.61
N SER A 357 -10.27 -10.40 18.08
CA SER A 357 -10.75 -9.07 17.66
C SER A 357 -9.95 -8.49 16.48
N LEU A 358 -9.05 -9.27 15.89
CA LEU A 358 -8.17 -8.88 14.80
C LEU A 358 -7.18 -7.75 15.15
N HIS A 359 -6.79 -7.63 16.45
CA HIS A 359 -5.68 -6.78 16.83
C HIS A 359 -4.36 -7.54 16.71
N VAL A 360 -3.32 -6.82 16.31
CA VAL A 360 -1.97 -7.40 16.17
C VAL A 360 -1.39 -7.71 17.55
N ARG A 361 -0.96 -8.96 17.74
CA ARG A 361 -0.24 -9.42 18.93
C ARG A 361 1.26 -9.49 18.67
N GLN A 362 1.63 -9.83 17.45
CA GLN A 362 3.04 -9.94 17.06
C GLN A 362 3.20 -9.91 15.55
N THR A 363 4.35 -9.44 15.09
CA THR A 363 4.72 -9.37 13.67
C THR A 363 6.13 -9.95 13.49
N TRP A 364 6.33 -10.76 12.46
CA TRP A 364 7.64 -11.28 12.04
C TRP A 364 7.96 -10.81 10.63
N ILE A 365 9.20 -10.42 10.41
CA ILE A 365 9.76 -10.14 9.09
C ILE A 365 10.99 -11.03 8.94
N GLY A 366 10.99 -11.88 7.91
CA GLY A 366 12.05 -12.86 7.72
C GLY A 366 12.26 -13.76 8.95
N GLY A 367 11.17 -14.13 9.64
CA GLY A 367 11.21 -14.95 10.86
C GLY A 367 11.63 -14.22 12.14
N SER A 368 12.09 -12.96 12.05
CA SER A 368 12.49 -12.16 13.21
C SER A 368 11.30 -11.38 13.77
N SER A 369 10.99 -11.58 15.06
CA SER A 369 9.91 -10.86 15.73
C SER A 369 10.32 -9.43 16.12
N ASN A 370 9.32 -8.54 16.29
CA ASN A 370 9.49 -7.24 16.93
C ASN A 370 9.54 -7.40 18.44
#